data_638dfcfc2740ecfa865d55dd5dfb0984
#
_entry.id   638dfcfc2740ecfa865d55dd5dfb0984
#
_cell.length_a   1.000
_cell.length_b   1.000
_cell.length_c   1.000
_cell.angle_alpha   90.00
_cell.angle_beta   90.00
_cell.angle_gamma   90.00
#
_symmetry.space_group_name_H-M   'P 1'
#
loop_
_entity.id
_entity.type
_entity.pdbx_description
1 polymer ?
#
loop_
_entity_poly.entity_id
_entity_poly.type
_entity_poly.pdbx_seq_one_letter_code
_entity_poly.pdbx_strand_id
1 'polypeptide(L)'
;MKETKATEKNSVPKNVTGKQNPVVQFIRENLGITVGLIVLCLILVIYDITQGRTVFLTTNNIMNVLRQVATNLIIACGMTMVIILGGIDLSVGSIVGFSGCVTAMLIAYSHWPLAAAVSAGILMGVLSGAFNGLVISKTTIPPFIVTLAMMNIARGAAYVYTGAQPIRIMSDSFNFIGSGYIANVIPVPVVYLIIIVIVSSFIMNRTRLGRHIYAVGGNPTAAKFSGIKNGRVLFFAYLFSGIMSAISGVVLASRMFSGQPTAGQGFELDAIAAVVLGGTSMLGGVGKIGGTVIGALIIGVLNNGLNLLNINSFWQYIVKGIVILIAVYADFLKKKNRKI
;
A
#
# COMPACT_ATOMS: atom_id res chain seq x y z
N MET A 1 -24.12 40.08 57.80
CA MET A 1 -24.33 39.90 56.34
C MET A 1 -23.16 40.49 55.63
N LYS A 2 -22.21 39.70 55.17
CA LYS A 2 -21.10 40.15 54.29
C LYS A 2 -21.08 39.17 53.12
N GLU A 3 -21.47 39.67 51.96
CA GLU A 3 -21.35 38.96 50.68
C GLU A 3 -19.90 38.89 50.25
N THR A 4 -19.38 37.70 50.08
CA THR A 4 -18.04 37.47 49.50
C THR A 4 -18.19 37.12 48.02
N LYS A 5 -17.94 38.07 47.12
CA LYS A 5 -17.86 37.81 45.69
C LYS A 5 -16.53 37.06 45.38
N ALA A 6 -16.63 35.80 45.07
CA ALA A 6 -15.53 35.05 44.47
C ALA A 6 -15.52 35.29 42.94
N THR A 7 -14.56 35.99 42.45
CA THR A 7 -14.28 36.18 41.03
C THR A 7 -13.40 35.04 40.55
N GLU A 8 -14.00 34.03 39.96
CA GLU A 8 -13.30 32.92 39.30
C GLU A 8 -12.78 33.43 37.93
N LYS A 9 -11.46 33.68 37.88
CA LYS A 9 -10.76 33.95 36.63
C LYS A 9 -10.59 32.64 35.86
N ASN A 10 -11.51 32.33 34.98
CA ASN A 10 -11.34 31.32 33.94
C ASN A 10 -10.24 31.77 32.96
N SER A 11 -9.02 31.35 33.20
CA SER A 11 -7.92 31.48 32.24
C SER A 11 -8.08 30.40 31.18
N VAL A 12 -8.68 30.78 30.03
CA VAL A 12 -8.64 29.98 28.79
C VAL A 12 -7.18 29.82 28.39
N PRO A 13 -6.65 28.61 28.23
CA PRO A 13 -5.29 28.43 27.76
C PRO A 13 -5.20 28.93 26.31
N LYS A 14 -4.43 29.99 26.09
CA LYS A 14 -4.06 30.47 24.75
C LYS A 14 -3.30 29.35 24.03
N ASN A 15 -4.02 28.59 23.20
CA ASN A 15 -3.39 27.74 22.22
C ASN A 15 -2.62 28.62 21.21
N VAL A 16 -1.32 28.74 21.44
CA VAL A 16 -0.38 29.33 20.47
C VAL A 16 -0.23 28.34 19.33
N THR A 17 -1.12 28.46 18.33
CA THR A 17 -0.98 27.77 17.05
C THR A 17 0.11 28.45 16.23
N GLY A 18 1.36 28.30 16.63
CA GLY A 18 2.48 28.51 15.72
C GLY A 18 2.33 27.51 14.56
N LYS A 19 2.32 27.98 13.32
CA LYS A 19 2.38 27.12 12.12
C LYS A 19 3.64 26.25 12.22
N GLN A 20 3.49 25.04 12.78
CA GLN A 20 4.59 24.07 12.80
C GLN A 20 4.91 23.69 11.35
N ASN A 21 6.20 23.60 11.04
CA ASN A 21 6.67 23.13 9.74
C ASN A 21 6.02 21.75 9.44
N PRO A 22 5.32 21.58 8.31
CA PRO A 22 4.60 20.35 8.00
C PRO A 22 5.48 19.11 8.05
N VAL A 23 6.78 19.25 7.77
CA VAL A 23 7.76 18.15 7.88
C VAL A 23 7.98 17.75 9.35
N VAL A 24 8.11 18.72 10.25
CA VAL A 24 8.29 18.46 11.68
C VAL A 24 7.05 17.79 12.28
N GLN A 25 5.87 18.25 11.88
CA GLN A 25 4.62 17.64 12.30
C GLN A 25 4.50 16.18 11.80
N PHE A 26 4.86 15.93 10.54
CA PHE A 26 4.88 14.59 9.96
C PHE A 26 5.82 13.65 10.73
N ILE A 27 7.05 14.09 11.01
CA ILE A 27 8.03 13.30 11.77
C ILE A 27 7.52 13.03 13.19
N ARG A 28 6.99 14.03 13.89
CA ARG A 28 6.47 13.88 15.25
C ARG A 28 5.30 12.88 15.34
N GLU A 29 4.39 12.93 14.37
CA GLU A 29 3.24 12.02 14.30
C GLU A 29 3.64 10.57 14.01
N ASN A 30 4.75 10.36 13.31
CA ASN A 30 5.24 9.04 12.89
C ASN A 30 6.56 8.66 13.60
N LEU A 31 6.94 9.34 14.67
CA LEU A 31 8.26 9.22 15.31
C LEU A 31 8.61 7.76 15.65
N GLY A 32 7.68 7.02 16.26
CA GLY A 32 7.95 5.63 16.66
C GLY A 32 8.23 4.70 15.48
N ILE A 33 7.51 4.89 14.37
CA ILE A 33 7.67 4.07 13.17
C ILE A 33 8.97 4.46 12.44
N THR A 34 9.26 5.77 12.40
CA THR A 34 10.51 6.29 11.80
C THR A 34 11.73 5.81 12.55
N VAL A 35 11.70 5.81 13.89
CA VAL A 35 12.77 5.23 14.72
C VAL A 35 12.95 3.75 14.43
N GLY A 36 11.85 2.99 14.28
CA GLY A 36 11.90 1.58 13.90
C GLY A 36 12.60 1.36 12.55
N LEU A 37 12.31 2.20 11.54
CA LEU A 37 12.99 2.15 10.25
C LEU A 37 14.49 2.44 10.38
N ILE A 38 14.86 3.48 11.13
CA ILE A 38 16.27 3.85 11.35
C ILE A 38 17.01 2.71 12.05
N VAL A 39 16.44 2.13 13.09
CA VAL A 39 17.03 0.98 13.81
C VAL A 39 17.23 -0.20 12.87
N LEU A 40 16.25 -0.53 12.04
CA LEU A 40 16.39 -1.60 11.05
C LEU A 40 17.53 -1.32 10.06
N CYS A 41 17.60 -0.10 9.52
CA CYS A 41 18.72 0.30 8.65
C CYS A 41 20.07 0.19 9.34
N LEU A 42 20.18 0.64 10.60
CA LEU A 42 21.43 0.56 11.37
C LEU A 42 21.86 -0.88 11.60
N ILE A 43 20.93 -1.79 11.93
CA ILE A 43 21.23 -3.22 12.09
C ILE A 43 21.81 -3.80 10.79
N LEU A 44 21.21 -3.48 9.63
CA LEU A 44 21.69 -3.98 8.34
C LEU A 44 23.05 -3.38 7.96
N VAL A 45 23.30 -2.09 8.24
CA VAL A 45 24.59 -1.44 8.01
C VAL A 45 25.68 -2.07 8.88
N ILE A 46 25.42 -2.24 10.18
CA ILE A 46 26.37 -2.84 11.11
C ILE A 46 26.71 -4.27 10.69
N TYR A 47 25.68 -5.05 10.33
CA TYR A 47 25.91 -6.41 9.84
C TYR A 47 26.76 -6.43 8.57
N ASP A 48 26.46 -5.58 7.58
CA ASP A 48 27.19 -5.51 6.32
C ASP A 48 28.68 -5.18 6.55
N ILE A 49 28.96 -4.23 7.46
CA ILE A 49 30.31 -3.86 7.88
C ILE A 49 31.03 -5.03 8.58
N THR A 50 30.35 -5.76 9.47
CA THR A 50 30.97 -6.92 10.18
C THR A 50 31.33 -8.05 9.23
N GLN A 51 30.66 -8.15 8.06
CA GLN A 51 31.00 -9.10 7.01
C GLN A 51 32.08 -8.57 6.02
N GLY A 52 32.67 -7.41 6.30
CA GLY A 52 33.63 -6.77 5.40
C GLY A 52 33.02 -6.26 4.10
N ARG A 53 31.71 -5.99 4.08
CA ARG A 53 30.96 -5.54 2.91
C ARG A 53 30.43 -4.12 3.14
N THR A 54 30.10 -3.42 2.06
CA THR A 54 29.45 -2.09 2.10
C THR A 54 28.33 -2.01 1.05
N VAL A 55 27.63 -3.13 0.82
CA VAL A 55 26.64 -3.26 -0.26
C VAL A 55 25.34 -2.53 0.07
N PHE A 56 24.92 -2.54 1.34
CA PHE A 56 23.62 -1.98 1.74
C PHE A 56 23.48 -0.49 1.39
N LEU A 57 24.53 0.32 1.61
CA LEU A 57 24.53 1.76 1.32
C LEU A 57 24.96 2.12 -0.11
N THR A 58 25.21 1.15 -0.98
CA THR A 58 25.54 1.47 -2.38
C THR A 58 24.34 2.09 -3.10
N THR A 59 24.63 3.03 -4.01
CA THR A 59 23.60 3.67 -4.84
C THR A 59 22.75 2.64 -5.58
N ASN A 60 23.36 1.59 -6.12
CA ASN A 60 22.65 0.53 -6.81
C ASN A 60 21.65 -0.20 -5.91
N ASN A 61 22.04 -0.52 -4.67
CA ASN A 61 21.14 -1.18 -3.73
C ASN A 61 20.00 -0.25 -3.30
N ILE A 62 20.30 1.02 -3.00
CA ILE A 62 19.27 2.02 -2.65
C ILE A 62 18.24 2.15 -3.79
N MET A 63 18.70 2.22 -5.05
CA MET A 63 17.80 2.28 -6.20
C MET A 63 16.97 1.00 -6.36
N ASN A 64 17.54 -0.17 -6.07
CA ASN A 64 16.79 -1.43 -6.06
C ASN A 64 15.72 -1.46 -4.96
N VAL A 65 16.05 -1.00 -3.75
CA VAL A 65 15.07 -0.87 -2.65
C VAL A 65 13.93 0.06 -3.06
N LEU A 66 14.25 1.23 -3.61
CA LEU A 66 13.25 2.20 -4.04
C LEU A 66 12.31 1.64 -5.12
N ARG A 67 12.85 0.89 -6.11
CA ARG A 67 12.02 0.22 -7.12
C ARG A 67 11.12 -0.86 -6.52
N GLN A 68 11.64 -1.64 -5.58
CA GLN A 68 10.87 -2.68 -4.90
C GLN A 68 9.77 -2.08 -4.03
N VAL A 69 10.10 -1.04 -3.27
CA VAL A 69 9.14 -0.29 -2.46
C VAL A 69 8.07 0.34 -3.34
N ALA A 70 8.43 0.87 -4.53
CA ALA A 70 7.48 1.52 -5.42
C ALA A 70 6.30 0.61 -5.77
N THR A 71 6.54 -0.63 -6.18
CA THR A 71 5.47 -1.57 -6.53
C THR A 71 4.56 -1.89 -5.35
N ASN A 72 5.13 -2.19 -4.18
CA ASN A 72 4.34 -2.53 -2.98
C ASN A 72 3.60 -1.32 -2.41
N LEU A 73 4.21 -0.14 -2.41
CA LEU A 73 3.59 1.07 -1.84
C LEU A 73 2.43 1.58 -2.72
N ILE A 74 2.50 1.40 -4.04
CA ILE A 74 1.36 1.67 -4.93
C ILE A 74 0.14 0.87 -4.48
N ILE A 75 0.30 -0.44 -4.25
CA ILE A 75 -0.76 -1.31 -3.74
C ILE A 75 -1.20 -0.87 -2.34
N ALA A 76 -0.24 -0.59 -1.47
CA ALA A 76 -0.51 -0.19 -0.08
C ALA A 76 -1.31 1.13 0.02
N CYS A 77 -1.19 2.05 -0.95
CA CYS A 77 -2.04 3.24 -1.02
C CYS A 77 -3.53 2.87 -1.20
N GLY A 78 -3.84 1.90 -2.06
CA GLY A 78 -5.19 1.36 -2.22
C GLY A 78 -5.66 0.62 -0.97
N MET A 79 -4.81 -0.27 -0.46
CA MET A 79 -5.07 -1.06 0.75
C MET A 79 -5.33 -0.18 1.97
N THR A 80 -4.70 0.99 2.08
CA THR A 80 -4.93 1.94 3.18
C THR A 80 -6.39 2.39 3.23
N MET A 81 -7.00 2.71 2.08
CA MET A 81 -8.41 3.11 2.03
C MET A 81 -9.33 1.97 2.45
N VAL A 82 -9.02 0.75 2.00
CA VAL A 82 -9.80 -0.46 2.33
C VAL A 82 -9.71 -0.79 3.83
N ILE A 83 -8.50 -0.74 4.41
CA ILE A 83 -8.30 -1.04 5.84
C ILE A 83 -8.94 0.05 6.73
N ILE A 84 -8.89 1.33 6.34
CA ILE A 84 -9.59 2.39 7.09
C ILE A 84 -11.11 2.16 7.11
N LEU A 85 -11.69 1.50 6.11
CA LEU A 85 -13.09 1.09 6.09
C LEU A 85 -13.37 -0.18 6.92
N GLY A 86 -12.35 -0.79 7.53
CA GLY A 86 -12.45 -2.05 8.27
C GLY A 86 -12.50 -3.29 7.38
N GLY A 87 -12.15 -3.15 6.09
CA GLY A 87 -12.06 -4.26 5.13
C GLY A 87 -10.63 -4.73 4.89
N ILE A 88 -10.49 -5.85 4.19
CA ILE A 88 -9.22 -6.38 3.68
C ILE A 88 -9.42 -6.75 2.22
N ASP A 89 -8.44 -6.44 1.37
CA ASP A 89 -8.43 -6.83 -0.04
C ASP A 89 -7.29 -7.81 -0.31
N LEU A 90 -7.63 -9.10 -0.32
CA LEU A 90 -6.67 -10.17 -0.60
C LEU A 90 -6.41 -10.37 -2.10
N SER A 91 -7.21 -9.75 -2.97
CA SER A 91 -7.09 -9.94 -4.42
C SER A 91 -5.96 -9.14 -5.07
N VAL A 92 -5.40 -8.15 -4.37
CA VAL A 92 -4.44 -7.18 -4.92
C VAL A 92 -3.25 -7.86 -5.60
N GLY A 93 -2.63 -8.88 -4.96
CA GLY A 93 -1.48 -9.58 -5.52
C GLY A 93 -1.80 -10.39 -6.78
N SER A 94 -2.99 -10.99 -6.85
CA SER A 94 -3.45 -11.72 -8.03
C SER A 94 -3.81 -10.77 -9.18
N ILE A 95 -4.38 -9.61 -8.89
CA ILE A 95 -4.67 -8.56 -9.87
C ILE A 95 -3.34 -8.02 -10.46
N VAL A 96 -2.28 -7.86 -9.64
CA VAL A 96 -0.94 -7.52 -10.12
C VAL A 96 -0.47 -8.50 -11.18
N GLY A 97 -0.52 -9.82 -10.87
CA GLY A 97 -0.11 -10.86 -11.82
C GLY A 97 -0.95 -10.84 -13.08
N PHE A 98 -2.28 -10.79 -12.96
CA PHE A 98 -3.20 -10.82 -14.08
C PHE A 98 -3.06 -9.60 -15.01
N SER A 99 -3.01 -8.39 -14.46
CA SER A 99 -2.79 -7.15 -15.23
C SER A 99 -1.47 -7.17 -16.00
N GLY A 100 -0.39 -7.63 -15.34
CA GLY A 100 0.92 -7.78 -15.98
C GLY A 100 0.90 -8.79 -17.11
N CYS A 101 0.23 -9.94 -16.93
CA CYS A 101 0.08 -10.97 -17.97
C CYS A 101 -0.74 -10.48 -19.18
N VAL A 102 -1.86 -9.77 -18.94
CA VAL A 102 -2.67 -9.22 -20.02
C VAL A 102 -1.86 -8.20 -20.82
N THR A 103 -1.18 -7.27 -20.15
CA THR A 103 -0.30 -6.29 -20.83
C THR A 103 0.79 -7.00 -21.64
N ALA A 104 1.46 -7.99 -21.05
CA ALA A 104 2.53 -8.74 -21.69
C ALA A 104 2.07 -9.47 -22.95
N MET A 105 0.92 -10.16 -22.87
CA MET A 105 0.35 -10.91 -23.98
C MET A 105 0.00 -9.99 -25.14
N LEU A 106 -0.63 -8.85 -24.86
CA LEU A 106 -1.04 -7.90 -25.90
C LEU A 106 0.17 -7.25 -26.60
N ILE A 107 1.28 -7.03 -25.88
CA ILE A 107 2.51 -6.52 -26.50
C ILE A 107 3.23 -7.61 -27.27
N ALA A 108 3.45 -8.77 -26.65
CA ALA A 108 4.36 -9.79 -27.19
C ALA A 108 3.73 -10.60 -28.36
N TYR A 109 2.45 -10.92 -28.29
CA TYR A 109 1.80 -11.79 -29.28
C TYR A 109 0.78 -11.06 -30.14
N SER A 110 0.06 -10.09 -29.62
CA SER A 110 -0.97 -9.36 -30.37
C SER A 110 -0.43 -8.08 -31.01
N HIS A 111 0.81 -7.69 -30.72
CA HIS A 111 1.49 -6.49 -31.25
C HIS A 111 0.68 -5.20 -31.08
N TRP A 112 -0.07 -5.07 -30.00
CA TRP A 112 -0.85 -3.87 -29.74
C TRP A 112 0.07 -2.68 -29.44
N PRO A 113 -0.37 -1.44 -29.78
CA PRO A 113 0.31 -0.23 -29.35
C PRO A 113 0.48 -0.21 -27.83
N LEU A 114 1.63 0.24 -27.36
CA LEU A 114 1.99 0.26 -25.94
C LEU A 114 0.90 0.85 -25.04
N ALA A 115 0.37 2.02 -25.42
CA ALA A 115 -0.67 2.69 -24.63
C ALA A 115 -1.96 1.85 -24.53
N ALA A 116 -2.36 1.18 -25.61
CA ALA A 116 -3.54 0.33 -25.61
C ALA A 116 -3.35 -0.92 -24.75
N ALA A 117 -2.19 -1.58 -24.85
CA ALA A 117 -1.87 -2.76 -24.04
C ALA A 117 -1.80 -2.43 -22.53
N VAL A 118 -1.15 -1.31 -22.17
CA VAL A 118 -1.10 -0.82 -20.77
C VAL A 118 -2.50 -0.47 -20.27
N SER A 119 -3.30 0.23 -21.06
CA SER A 119 -4.68 0.57 -20.70
C SER A 119 -5.54 -0.67 -20.48
N ALA A 120 -5.40 -1.71 -21.33
CA ALA A 120 -6.08 -2.99 -21.17
C ALA A 120 -5.67 -3.71 -19.88
N GLY A 121 -4.38 -3.72 -19.55
CA GLY A 121 -3.89 -4.26 -18.26
C GLY A 121 -4.48 -3.53 -17.06
N ILE A 122 -4.53 -2.19 -17.10
CA ILE A 122 -5.14 -1.38 -16.04
C ILE A 122 -6.65 -1.65 -15.94
N LEU A 123 -7.32 -1.84 -17.09
CA LEU A 123 -8.75 -2.17 -17.12
C LEU A 123 -9.07 -3.46 -16.37
N MET A 124 -8.18 -4.47 -16.36
CA MET A 124 -8.38 -5.69 -15.56
C MET A 124 -8.48 -5.39 -14.07
N GLY A 125 -7.68 -4.45 -13.56
CA GLY A 125 -7.79 -4.00 -12.18
C GLY A 125 -9.05 -3.17 -11.92
N VAL A 126 -9.45 -2.32 -12.86
CA VAL A 126 -10.74 -1.59 -12.78
C VAL A 126 -11.91 -2.56 -12.67
N LEU A 127 -11.95 -3.58 -13.53
CA LEU A 127 -13.02 -4.59 -13.54
C LEU A 127 -13.03 -5.42 -12.26
N SER A 128 -11.87 -5.90 -11.82
CA SER A 128 -11.74 -6.69 -10.58
C SER A 128 -12.11 -5.88 -9.33
N GLY A 129 -11.61 -4.65 -9.24
CA GLY A 129 -11.93 -3.74 -8.14
C GLY A 129 -13.39 -3.29 -8.13
N ALA A 130 -13.97 -3.04 -9.32
CA ALA A 130 -15.39 -2.73 -9.48
C ALA A 130 -16.26 -3.92 -9.06
N PHE A 131 -15.91 -5.15 -9.44
CA PHE A 131 -16.62 -6.36 -9.04
C PHE A 131 -16.59 -6.51 -7.50
N ASN A 132 -15.41 -6.46 -6.88
CA ASN A 132 -15.27 -6.49 -5.42
C ASN A 132 -16.13 -5.42 -4.76
N GLY A 133 -15.99 -4.18 -5.21
CA GLY A 133 -16.73 -3.04 -4.69
C GLY A 133 -18.24 -3.18 -4.85
N LEU A 134 -18.73 -3.69 -5.98
CA LEU A 134 -20.16 -3.91 -6.21
C LEU A 134 -20.72 -5.00 -5.29
N VAL A 135 -20.05 -6.15 -5.19
CA VAL A 135 -20.51 -7.25 -4.33
C VAL A 135 -20.51 -6.81 -2.87
N ILE A 136 -19.41 -6.24 -2.38
CA ILE A 136 -19.28 -5.81 -0.98
C ILE A 136 -20.29 -4.69 -0.64
N SER A 137 -20.55 -3.78 -1.58
CA SER A 137 -21.45 -2.66 -1.34
C SER A 137 -22.94 -3.04 -1.33
N LYS A 138 -23.32 -4.13 -2.00
CA LYS A 138 -24.71 -4.56 -2.18
C LYS A 138 -25.09 -5.77 -1.34
N THR A 139 -24.13 -6.45 -0.72
CA THR A 139 -24.36 -7.65 0.08
C THR A 139 -23.85 -7.46 1.50
N THR A 140 -24.17 -8.42 2.38
CA THR A 140 -23.65 -8.51 3.74
C THR A 140 -22.47 -9.49 3.86
N ILE A 141 -21.95 -9.97 2.70
CA ILE A 141 -20.81 -10.88 2.67
C ILE A 141 -19.57 -10.15 3.19
N PRO A 142 -18.84 -10.74 4.14
CA PRO A 142 -17.62 -10.14 4.65
C PRO A 142 -16.62 -9.84 3.53
N PRO A 143 -16.01 -8.65 3.50
CA PRO A 143 -15.11 -8.23 2.42
C PRO A 143 -13.99 -9.22 2.10
N PHE A 144 -13.39 -9.87 3.13
CA PHE A 144 -12.30 -10.81 2.92
C PHE A 144 -12.72 -12.04 2.12
N ILE A 145 -13.99 -12.49 2.22
CA ILE A 145 -14.51 -13.63 1.44
C ILE A 145 -14.62 -13.25 -0.03
N VAL A 146 -15.15 -12.07 -0.34
CA VAL A 146 -15.29 -11.59 -1.72
C VAL A 146 -13.93 -11.42 -2.37
N THR A 147 -12.99 -10.79 -1.67
CA THR A 147 -11.64 -10.55 -2.19
C THR A 147 -10.79 -11.82 -2.27
N LEU A 148 -11.01 -12.80 -1.38
CA LEU A 148 -10.41 -14.14 -1.47
C LEU A 148 -10.91 -14.89 -2.72
N ALA A 149 -12.22 -14.81 -3.00
CA ALA A 149 -12.78 -15.38 -4.24
C ALA A 149 -12.15 -14.70 -5.48
N MET A 150 -12.09 -13.36 -5.50
CA MET A 150 -11.47 -12.61 -6.59
C MET A 150 -9.97 -12.92 -6.72
N MET A 151 -9.26 -13.14 -5.63
CA MET A 151 -7.86 -13.57 -5.65
C MET A 151 -7.69 -14.86 -6.47
N ASN A 152 -8.55 -15.87 -6.23
CA ASN A 152 -8.51 -17.12 -6.98
C ASN A 152 -8.97 -16.94 -8.44
N ILE A 153 -10.00 -16.13 -8.70
CA ILE A 153 -10.49 -15.82 -10.04
C ILE A 153 -9.39 -15.15 -10.87
N ALA A 154 -8.78 -14.07 -10.35
CA ALA A 154 -7.74 -13.34 -11.07
C ALA A 154 -6.47 -14.19 -11.26
N ARG A 155 -6.08 -15.00 -10.27
CA ARG A 155 -4.95 -15.91 -10.38
C ARG A 155 -5.22 -17.01 -11.40
N GLY A 156 -6.39 -17.63 -11.34
CA GLY A 156 -6.82 -18.64 -12.31
C GLY A 156 -6.90 -18.06 -13.74
N ALA A 157 -7.46 -16.88 -13.90
CA ALA A 157 -7.49 -16.17 -15.19
C ALA A 157 -6.09 -15.91 -15.75
N ALA A 158 -5.14 -15.49 -14.89
CA ALA A 158 -3.74 -15.31 -15.30
C ALA A 158 -3.13 -16.62 -15.81
N TYR A 159 -3.33 -17.73 -15.11
CA TYR A 159 -2.84 -19.05 -15.55
C TYR A 159 -3.48 -19.53 -16.85
N VAL A 160 -4.80 -19.42 -16.98
CA VAL A 160 -5.51 -19.82 -18.20
C VAL A 160 -5.05 -18.97 -19.39
N TYR A 161 -4.95 -17.65 -19.21
CA TYR A 161 -4.59 -16.73 -20.27
C TYR A 161 -3.15 -16.90 -20.77
N THR A 162 -2.23 -17.33 -19.91
CA THR A 162 -0.80 -17.51 -20.23
C THR A 162 -0.39 -18.96 -20.48
N GLY A 163 -1.32 -19.92 -20.36
CA GLY A 163 -0.95 -21.35 -20.33
C GLY A 163 -0.02 -21.70 -19.18
N ALA A 164 -0.11 -20.98 -18.06
CA ALA A 164 0.75 -21.09 -16.89
C ALA A 164 2.25 -20.79 -17.15
N GLN A 165 2.60 -20.21 -18.29
CA GLN A 165 3.98 -19.89 -18.66
C GLN A 165 4.24 -18.36 -18.56
N PRO A 166 5.47 -17.95 -18.21
CA PRO A 166 5.88 -16.57 -18.29
C PRO A 166 5.89 -16.07 -19.73
N ILE A 167 5.37 -14.84 -19.97
CA ILE A 167 5.35 -14.20 -21.28
C ILE A 167 6.48 -13.17 -21.31
N ARG A 168 7.52 -13.45 -22.08
CA ARG A 168 8.68 -12.55 -22.24
C ARG A 168 8.30 -11.35 -23.10
N ILE A 169 8.73 -10.14 -22.69
CA ILE A 169 8.46 -8.90 -23.40
C ILE A 169 9.78 -8.31 -23.89
N MET A 170 9.92 -8.19 -25.21
CA MET A 170 11.08 -7.56 -25.89
C MET A 170 10.65 -6.20 -26.45
N SER A 171 10.37 -5.24 -25.59
CA SER A 171 9.98 -3.89 -25.97
C SER A 171 10.69 -2.88 -25.06
N ASP A 172 11.65 -2.14 -25.60
CA ASP A 172 12.41 -1.15 -24.82
C ASP A 172 11.52 -0.06 -24.25
N SER A 173 10.52 0.38 -25.03
CA SER A 173 9.55 1.37 -24.58
C SER A 173 8.72 0.89 -23.39
N PHE A 174 8.33 -0.41 -23.36
CA PHE A 174 7.63 -0.98 -22.22
C PHE A 174 8.59 -1.16 -21.05
N ASN A 175 9.77 -1.69 -21.29
CA ASN A 175 10.77 -1.96 -20.25
C ASN A 175 11.23 -0.69 -19.55
N PHE A 176 11.19 0.47 -20.23
CA PHE A 176 11.47 1.78 -19.63
C PHE A 176 10.51 2.14 -18.49
N ILE A 177 9.25 1.69 -18.55
CA ILE A 177 8.23 1.97 -17.50
C ILE A 177 8.67 1.45 -16.13
N GLY A 178 9.25 0.23 -16.05
CA GLY A 178 9.62 -0.42 -14.79
C GLY A 178 11.10 -0.38 -14.45
N SER A 179 11.99 -0.26 -15.45
CA SER A 179 13.45 -0.31 -15.26
C SER A 179 14.18 0.94 -15.72
N GLY A 180 13.51 1.87 -16.43
CA GLY A 180 14.11 3.12 -16.90
C GLY A 180 14.51 4.07 -15.77
N TYR A 181 15.33 5.06 -16.16
CA TYR A 181 15.78 6.16 -15.30
C TYR A 181 15.47 7.52 -15.93
N ILE A 182 15.09 8.48 -15.11
CA ILE A 182 15.01 9.89 -15.48
C ILE A 182 16.34 10.55 -15.10
N ALA A 183 16.96 11.26 -16.06
CA ALA A 183 18.27 11.90 -15.90
C ALA A 183 19.36 10.94 -15.37
N ASN A 184 19.27 9.65 -15.68
CA ASN A 184 20.17 8.57 -15.22
C ASN A 184 20.31 8.43 -13.69
N VAL A 185 19.41 9.05 -12.92
CA VAL A 185 19.48 9.06 -11.44
C VAL A 185 18.22 8.47 -10.83
N ILE A 186 17.03 8.94 -11.23
CA ILE A 186 15.78 8.60 -10.56
C ILE A 186 15.08 7.45 -11.31
N PRO A 187 14.83 6.28 -10.67
CA PRO A 187 14.06 5.22 -11.32
C PRO A 187 12.63 5.69 -11.65
N VAL A 188 12.18 5.40 -12.86
CA VAL A 188 10.85 5.78 -13.35
C VAL A 188 9.72 5.30 -12.41
N PRO A 189 9.75 4.08 -11.81
CA PRO A 189 8.73 3.65 -10.84
C PRO A 189 8.60 4.55 -9.61
N VAL A 190 9.68 5.22 -9.19
CA VAL A 190 9.66 6.15 -8.05
C VAL A 190 8.86 7.40 -8.37
N VAL A 191 8.89 7.86 -9.62
CA VAL A 191 8.09 9.02 -10.06
C VAL A 191 6.61 8.69 -10.04
N TYR A 192 6.20 7.52 -10.55
CA TYR A 192 4.81 7.07 -10.44
C TYR A 192 4.37 6.94 -8.99
N LEU A 193 5.23 6.39 -8.15
CA LEU A 193 4.99 6.27 -6.72
C LEU A 193 4.71 7.63 -6.08
N ILE A 194 5.56 8.62 -6.31
CA ILE A 194 5.39 9.97 -5.75
C ILE A 194 4.05 10.57 -6.19
N ILE A 195 3.70 10.46 -7.48
CA ILE A 195 2.42 10.93 -8.00
C ILE A 195 1.25 10.23 -7.29
N ILE A 196 1.31 8.90 -7.16
CA ILE A 196 0.25 8.11 -6.53
C ILE A 196 0.11 8.44 -5.04
N VAL A 197 1.22 8.61 -4.32
CA VAL A 197 1.19 9.01 -2.90
C VAL A 197 0.57 10.40 -2.75
N ILE A 198 0.91 11.36 -3.61
CA ILE A 198 0.32 12.71 -3.60
C ILE A 198 -1.19 12.63 -3.89
N VAL A 199 -1.60 11.90 -4.93
CA VAL A 199 -3.01 11.72 -5.31
C VAL A 199 -3.79 11.04 -4.18
N SER A 200 -3.27 9.93 -3.63
CA SER A 200 -3.90 9.20 -2.53
C SER A 200 -4.02 10.06 -1.27
N SER A 201 -2.97 10.82 -0.93
CA SER A 201 -2.97 11.75 0.19
C SER A 201 -3.97 12.89 -0.03
N PHE A 202 -4.05 13.44 -1.24
CA PHE A 202 -5.03 14.46 -1.59
C PHE A 202 -6.46 13.93 -1.47
N ILE A 203 -6.74 12.73 -2.01
CA ILE A 203 -8.05 12.08 -1.89
C ILE A 203 -8.44 11.93 -0.42
N MET A 204 -7.55 11.38 0.40
CA MET A 204 -7.85 11.09 1.81
C MET A 204 -8.00 12.36 2.66
N ASN A 205 -7.17 13.38 2.44
CA ASN A 205 -7.11 14.55 3.32
C ASN A 205 -7.97 15.73 2.85
N ARG A 206 -8.24 15.85 1.53
CA ARG A 206 -8.85 17.05 0.96
C ARG A 206 -10.21 16.82 0.32
N THR A 207 -10.59 15.57 -0.02
CA THR A 207 -11.86 15.31 -0.72
C THR A 207 -12.99 14.90 0.23
N ARG A 208 -14.23 14.94 -0.29
CA ARG A 208 -15.41 14.40 0.40
C ARG A 208 -15.31 12.89 0.57
N LEU A 209 -14.76 12.18 -0.42
CA LEU A 209 -14.58 10.74 -0.36
C LEU A 209 -13.70 10.32 0.82
N GLY A 210 -12.56 10.98 1.02
CA GLY A 210 -11.67 10.70 2.16
C GLY A 210 -12.38 10.89 3.50
N ARG A 211 -13.10 12.00 3.68
CA ARG A 211 -13.89 12.22 4.91
C ARG A 211 -14.95 11.15 5.13
N HIS A 212 -15.62 10.71 4.06
CA HIS A 212 -16.61 9.63 4.15
C HIS A 212 -15.95 8.28 4.47
N ILE A 213 -14.74 7.99 3.94
CA ILE A 213 -13.97 6.78 4.29
C ILE A 213 -13.71 6.73 5.80
N TYR A 214 -13.21 7.81 6.40
CA TYR A 214 -13.00 7.88 7.85
C TYR A 214 -14.30 7.76 8.66
N ALA A 215 -15.36 8.43 8.22
CA ALA A 215 -16.65 8.40 8.90
C ALA A 215 -17.26 6.99 8.89
N VAL A 216 -17.30 6.33 7.72
CA VAL A 216 -17.82 4.97 7.56
C VAL A 216 -16.96 3.95 8.32
N GLY A 217 -15.65 4.07 8.25
CA GLY A 217 -14.71 3.19 8.96
C GLY A 217 -14.77 3.36 10.48
N GLY A 218 -15.08 4.56 10.98
CA GLY A 218 -15.21 4.83 12.40
C GLY A 218 -16.53 4.29 12.99
N ASN A 219 -17.65 4.56 12.33
CA ASN A 219 -18.98 4.04 12.71
C ASN A 219 -19.89 4.03 11.49
N PRO A 220 -20.08 2.85 10.84
CA PRO A 220 -20.92 2.74 9.65
C PRO A 220 -22.39 3.13 9.91
N THR A 221 -22.89 2.85 11.09
CA THR A 221 -24.28 3.13 11.47
C THR A 221 -24.50 4.64 11.61
N ALA A 222 -23.64 5.32 12.37
CA ALA A 222 -23.69 6.77 12.51
C ALA A 222 -23.49 7.50 11.16
N ALA A 223 -22.56 7.03 10.33
CA ALA A 223 -22.34 7.56 9.00
C ALA A 223 -23.59 7.46 8.12
N LYS A 224 -24.30 6.31 8.17
CA LYS A 224 -25.56 6.11 7.44
C LYS A 224 -26.64 7.07 7.91
N PHE A 225 -26.82 7.26 9.22
CA PHE A 225 -27.78 8.22 9.78
C PHE A 225 -27.42 9.68 9.44
N SER A 226 -26.15 9.98 9.25
CA SER A 226 -25.68 11.29 8.76
C SER A 226 -25.83 11.48 7.24
N GLY A 227 -26.52 10.55 6.54
CA GLY A 227 -26.81 10.65 5.10
C GLY A 227 -25.68 10.14 4.19
N ILE A 228 -24.61 9.55 4.73
CA ILE A 228 -23.53 8.98 3.93
C ILE A 228 -23.98 7.66 3.32
N LYS A 229 -23.84 7.53 1.99
CA LYS A 229 -24.15 6.29 1.27
C LYS A 229 -22.96 5.32 1.38
N ASN A 230 -22.91 4.54 2.49
CA ASN A 230 -21.80 3.63 2.79
C ASN A 230 -21.41 2.73 1.60
N GLY A 231 -22.38 2.16 0.87
CA GLY A 231 -22.12 1.31 -0.28
C GLY A 231 -21.31 2.02 -1.39
N ARG A 232 -21.57 3.31 -1.64
CA ARG A 232 -20.76 4.07 -2.62
C ARG A 232 -19.32 4.25 -2.14
N VAL A 233 -19.12 4.50 -0.85
CA VAL A 233 -17.79 4.68 -0.26
C VAL A 233 -16.99 3.39 -0.36
N LEU A 234 -17.60 2.25 -0.01
CA LEU A 234 -17.00 0.91 -0.17
C LEU A 234 -16.64 0.65 -1.64
N PHE A 235 -17.59 0.87 -2.56
CA PHE A 235 -17.36 0.66 -4.00
C PHE A 235 -16.12 1.41 -4.48
N PHE A 236 -16.00 2.69 -4.19
CA PHE A 236 -14.87 3.51 -4.65
C PHE A 236 -13.54 3.11 -4.03
N ALA A 237 -13.52 2.65 -2.76
CA ALA A 237 -12.30 2.20 -2.12
C ALA A 237 -11.75 0.91 -2.75
N TYR A 238 -12.61 -0.08 -3.01
CA TYR A 238 -12.18 -1.32 -3.68
C TYR A 238 -11.85 -1.10 -5.17
N LEU A 239 -12.58 -0.23 -5.86
CA LEU A 239 -12.24 0.18 -7.21
C LEU A 239 -10.84 0.81 -7.27
N PHE A 240 -10.54 1.73 -6.35
CA PHE A 240 -9.23 2.36 -6.25
C PHE A 240 -8.13 1.34 -5.92
N SER A 241 -8.39 0.39 -5.01
CA SER A 241 -7.46 -0.71 -4.69
C SER A 241 -7.14 -1.55 -5.93
N GLY A 242 -8.14 -1.92 -6.73
CA GLY A 242 -7.95 -2.65 -7.98
C GLY A 242 -7.13 -1.89 -9.01
N ILE A 243 -7.39 -0.58 -9.18
CA ILE A 243 -6.60 0.29 -10.08
C ILE A 243 -5.13 0.35 -9.65
N MET A 244 -4.86 0.56 -8.34
CA MET A 244 -3.49 0.60 -7.81
C MET A 244 -2.77 -0.73 -8.01
N SER A 245 -3.46 -1.84 -7.81
CA SER A 245 -2.94 -3.19 -8.06
C SER A 245 -2.57 -3.40 -9.53
N ALA A 246 -3.41 -2.95 -10.46
CA ALA A 246 -3.14 -3.09 -11.89
C ALA A 246 -1.96 -2.20 -12.34
N ILE A 247 -1.88 -0.96 -11.87
CA ILE A 247 -0.72 -0.08 -12.14
C ILE A 247 0.56 -0.75 -11.64
N SER A 248 0.55 -1.27 -10.41
CA SER A 248 1.68 -2.02 -9.86
C SER A 248 2.03 -3.24 -10.72
N GLY A 249 1.03 -3.95 -11.26
CA GLY A 249 1.21 -5.10 -12.13
C GLY A 249 1.90 -4.77 -13.45
N VAL A 250 1.49 -3.69 -14.10
CA VAL A 250 2.14 -3.19 -15.33
C VAL A 250 3.59 -2.79 -15.05
N VAL A 251 3.84 -2.05 -13.96
CA VAL A 251 5.20 -1.64 -13.56
C VAL A 251 6.07 -2.87 -13.23
N LEU A 252 5.51 -3.85 -12.53
CA LEU A 252 6.23 -5.09 -12.18
C LEU A 252 6.55 -5.93 -13.42
N ALA A 253 5.61 -6.14 -14.34
CA ALA A 253 5.83 -6.87 -15.57
C ALA A 253 6.91 -6.20 -16.45
N SER A 254 6.89 -4.87 -16.52
CA SER A 254 7.92 -4.08 -17.17
C SER A 254 9.30 -4.28 -16.53
N ARG A 255 9.37 -4.23 -15.19
CA ARG A 255 10.62 -4.44 -14.44
C ARG A 255 11.18 -5.85 -14.60
N MET A 256 10.32 -6.86 -14.70
CA MET A 256 10.70 -8.26 -14.85
C MET A 256 10.94 -8.67 -16.31
N PHE A 257 10.74 -7.76 -17.26
CA PHE A 257 10.78 -8.04 -18.71
C PHE A 257 9.85 -9.18 -19.10
N SER A 258 8.85 -9.47 -18.27
CA SER A 258 7.90 -10.56 -18.50
C SER A 258 6.62 -10.42 -17.71
N GLY A 259 5.51 -10.84 -18.28
CA GLY A 259 4.26 -11.12 -17.57
C GLY A 259 4.33 -12.51 -16.95
N GLN A 260 4.30 -12.59 -15.62
CA GLN A 260 4.36 -13.87 -14.92
C GLN A 260 3.06 -14.12 -14.16
N PRO A 261 2.36 -15.25 -14.38
CA PRO A 261 1.09 -15.53 -13.69
C PRO A 261 1.24 -15.70 -12.18
N THR A 262 2.45 -16.02 -11.69
CA THR A 262 2.78 -16.10 -10.25
C THR A 262 3.19 -14.76 -9.65
N ALA A 263 3.37 -13.70 -10.46
CA ALA A 263 3.77 -12.39 -9.96
C ALA A 263 2.78 -11.85 -8.93
N GLY A 264 3.29 -11.08 -7.98
CA GLY A 264 2.49 -10.48 -6.92
C GLY A 264 2.03 -11.45 -5.83
N GLN A 265 2.45 -12.70 -5.82
CA GLN A 265 2.13 -13.64 -4.73
C GLN A 265 2.75 -13.16 -3.41
N GLY A 266 1.91 -13.00 -2.38
CA GLY A 266 2.30 -12.47 -1.07
C GLY A 266 2.33 -10.94 -0.98
N PHE A 267 2.09 -10.20 -2.08
CA PHE A 267 2.05 -8.73 -2.06
C PHE A 267 0.86 -8.20 -1.25
N GLU A 268 -0.23 -8.96 -1.18
CA GLU A 268 -1.36 -8.66 -0.28
C GLU A 268 -0.91 -8.58 1.17
N LEU A 269 -0.07 -9.52 1.62
CA LEU A 269 0.46 -9.53 2.98
C LEU A 269 1.45 -8.40 3.22
N ASP A 270 2.34 -8.14 2.26
CA ASP A 270 3.29 -7.03 2.33
C ASP A 270 2.57 -5.67 2.40
N ALA A 271 1.48 -5.49 1.61
CA ALA A 271 0.67 -4.29 1.64
C ALA A 271 -0.06 -4.11 2.97
N ILE A 272 -0.70 -5.17 3.50
CA ILE A 272 -1.34 -5.13 4.82
C ILE A 272 -0.31 -4.78 5.90
N ALA A 273 0.85 -5.46 5.89
CA ALA A 273 1.93 -5.18 6.84
C ALA A 273 2.38 -3.72 6.78
N ALA A 274 2.61 -3.18 5.58
CA ALA A 274 3.01 -1.80 5.38
C ALA A 274 1.97 -0.81 5.95
N VAL A 275 0.69 -1.07 5.71
CA VAL A 275 -0.41 -0.22 6.17
C VAL A 275 -0.58 -0.27 7.69
N VAL A 276 -0.51 -1.47 8.29
CA VAL A 276 -0.65 -1.66 9.74
C VAL A 276 0.57 -1.14 10.49
N LEU A 277 1.79 -1.46 10.04
CA LEU A 277 3.03 -0.87 10.57
C LEU A 277 3.01 0.65 10.45
N GLY A 278 2.42 1.18 9.38
CA GLY A 278 2.18 2.60 9.17
C GLY A 278 1.18 3.23 10.14
N GLY A 279 0.62 2.46 11.10
CA GLY A 279 -0.29 2.94 12.13
C GLY A 279 -1.75 3.05 11.70
N THR A 280 -2.13 2.48 10.57
CA THR A 280 -3.53 2.34 10.16
C THR A 280 -4.17 1.21 10.95
N SER A 281 -5.34 1.47 11.48
CA SER A 281 -6.06 0.52 12.32
C SER A 281 -6.88 -0.49 11.52
N MET A 282 -6.69 -1.77 11.78
CA MET A 282 -7.51 -2.85 11.20
C MET A 282 -8.98 -2.83 11.63
N LEU A 283 -9.32 -2.17 12.73
CA LEU A 283 -10.72 -1.98 13.16
C LEU A 283 -11.41 -0.82 12.42
N GLY A 284 -10.70 -0.12 11.55
CA GLY A 284 -11.21 1.00 10.77
C GLY A 284 -11.11 2.37 11.45
N GLY A 285 -11.48 3.41 10.72
CA GLY A 285 -11.63 4.79 11.17
C GLY A 285 -10.33 5.58 11.40
N VAL A 286 -9.19 4.93 11.44
CA VAL A 286 -7.89 5.57 11.73
C VAL A 286 -6.82 5.10 10.76
N GLY A 287 -6.07 6.02 10.18
CA GLY A 287 -4.95 5.73 9.27
C GLY A 287 -4.49 6.97 8.54
N LYS A 288 -3.28 6.92 7.95
CA LYS A 288 -2.71 8.01 7.15
C LYS A 288 -1.84 7.43 6.05
N ILE A 289 -1.94 7.98 4.84
CA ILE A 289 -1.06 7.59 3.71
C ILE A 289 0.43 7.79 4.07
N GLY A 290 0.75 8.89 4.77
CA GLY A 290 2.14 9.13 5.20
C GLY A 290 2.71 8.05 6.11
N GLY A 291 1.90 7.49 7.02
CA GLY A 291 2.31 6.34 7.83
C GLY A 291 2.54 5.10 6.97
N THR A 292 1.65 4.83 6.01
CA THR A 292 1.79 3.72 5.04
C THR A 292 3.10 3.82 4.25
N VAL A 293 3.54 5.04 3.87
CA VAL A 293 4.82 5.26 3.19
C VAL A 293 5.98 4.73 4.04
N ILE A 294 6.01 5.09 5.32
CA ILE A 294 7.08 4.64 6.23
C ILE A 294 6.98 3.12 6.45
N GLY A 295 5.78 2.58 6.64
CA GLY A 295 5.57 1.14 6.78
C GLY A 295 6.02 0.34 5.56
N ALA A 296 5.76 0.84 4.35
CA ALA A 296 6.22 0.21 3.12
C ALA A 296 7.75 0.29 2.95
N LEU A 297 8.38 1.37 3.41
CA LEU A 297 9.84 1.45 3.48
C LEU A 297 10.42 0.41 4.44
N ILE A 298 9.80 0.18 5.60
CA ILE A 298 10.22 -0.87 6.54
C ILE A 298 10.15 -2.24 5.88
N ILE A 299 9.03 -2.59 5.24
CA ILE A 299 8.87 -3.88 4.56
C ILE A 299 9.87 -4.02 3.40
N GLY A 300 10.08 -2.96 2.62
CA GLY A 300 11.04 -2.97 1.52
C GLY A 300 12.48 -3.13 1.97
N VAL A 301 12.90 -2.41 3.02
CA VAL A 301 14.22 -2.54 3.63
C VAL A 301 14.40 -3.92 4.26
N LEU A 302 13.37 -4.45 4.94
CA LEU A 302 13.40 -5.80 5.50
C LEU A 302 13.61 -6.85 4.39
N ASN A 303 12.82 -6.80 3.30
CA ASN A 303 12.95 -7.72 2.19
C ASN A 303 14.34 -7.63 1.53
N ASN A 304 14.84 -6.41 1.33
CA ASN A 304 16.18 -6.20 0.79
C ASN A 304 17.27 -6.75 1.75
N GLY A 305 17.16 -6.46 3.04
CA GLY A 305 18.08 -6.96 4.05
C GLY A 305 18.12 -8.49 4.08
N LEU A 306 16.97 -9.16 4.08
CA LEU A 306 16.90 -10.63 4.04
C LEU A 306 17.56 -11.21 2.78
N ASN A 307 17.42 -10.52 1.64
CA ASN A 307 18.11 -10.91 0.40
C ASN A 307 19.63 -10.70 0.50
N LEU A 308 20.11 -9.59 1.06
CA LEU A 308 21.55 -9.33 1.26
C LEU A 308 22.19 -10.33 2.24
N LEU A 309 21.41 -10.81 3.21
CA LEU A 309 21.78 -11.86 4.14
C LEU A 309 21.77 -13.25 3.49
N ASN A 310 21.43 -13.36 2.21
CA ASN A 310 21.23 -14.65 1.49
C ASN A 310 20.24 -15.59 2.20
N ILE A 311 19.26 -15.04 2.93
CA ILE A 311 18.22 -15.82 3.57
C ILE A 311 17.28 -16.36 2.50
N ASN A 312 17.09 -17.67 2.50
CA ASN A 312 16.21 -18.35 1.56
C ASN A 312 14.80 -17.76 1.61
N SER A 313 14.17 -17.61 0.43
CA SER A 313 12.83 -17.02 0.27
C SER A 313 11.77 -17.68 1.16
N PHE A 314 11.90 -18.98 1.49
CA PHE A 314 10.97 -19.67 2.38
C PHE A 314 11.02 -19.11 3.82
N TRP A 315 12.20 -18.81 4.34
CA TRP A 315 12.36 -18.15 5.63
C TRP A 315 11.81 -16.73 5.64
N GLN A 316 11.86 -16.04 4.49
CA GLN A 316 11.28 -14.69 4.38
C GLN A 316 9.77 -14.70 4.62
N TYR A 317 9.02 -15.75 4.20
CA TYR A 317 7.60 -15.89 4.52
C TYR A 317 7.36 -16.00 6.03
N ILE A 318 8.20 -16.77 6.74
CA ILE A 318 8.08 -16.90 8.20
C ILE A 318 8.34 -15.56 8.90
N VAL A 319 9.42 -14.88 8.53
CA VAL A 319 9.78 -13.56 9.09
C VAL A 319 8.66 -12.55 8.85
N LYS A 320 8.13 -12.46 7.63
CA LYS A 320 7.01 -11.58 7.30
C LYS A 320 5.77 -11.90 8.14
N GLY A 321 5.41 -13.17 8.28
CA GLY A 321 4.29 -13.59 9.11
C GLY A 321 4.44 -13.14 10.56
N ILE A 322 5.62 -13.29 11.15
CA ILE A 322 5.94 -12.84 12.51
C ILE A 322 5.83 -11.31 12.61
N VAL A 323 6.38 -10.58 11.64
CA VAL A 323 6.32 -9.09 11.62
C VAL A 323 4.88 -8.61 11.56
N ILE A 324 4.04 -9.22 10.71
CA ILE A 324 2.62 -8.88 10.61
C ILE A 324 1.90 -9.14 11.95
N LEU A 325 2.14 -10.31 12.56
CA LEU A 325 1.52 -10.66 13.84
C LEU A 325 1.90 -9.67 14.95
N ILE A 326 3.17 -9.31 15.04
CA ILE A 326 3.66 -8.32 16.01
C ILE A 326 2.99 -6.95 15.75
N ALA A 327 2.90 -6.52 14.49
CA ALA A 327 2.29 -5.24 14.14
C ALA A 327 0.81 -5.18 14.52
N VAL A 328 0.05 -6.22 14.22
CA VAL A 328 -1.38 -6.33 14.56
C VAL A 328 -1.58 -6.40 16.08
N TYR A 329 -0.75 -7.16 16.78
CA TYR A 329 -0.80 -7.25 18.23
C TYR A 329 -0.48 -5.92 18.92
N ALA A 330 0.50 -5.18 18.42
CA ALA A 330 0.83 -3.85 18.90
C ALA A 330 -0.33 -2.84 18.70
N ASP A 331 -1.04 -2.90 17.55
CA ASP A 331 -2.24 -2.08 17.32
C ASP A 331 -3.36 -2.43 18.31
N PHE A 332 -3.58 -3.73 18.56
CA PHE A 332 -4.54 -4.20 19.54
C PHE A 332 -4.25 -3.66 20.95
N LEU A 333 -3.00 -3.75 21.43
CA LEU A 333 -2.59 -3.25 22.74
C LEU A 333 -2.77 -1.73 22.89
N LYS A 334 -2.40 -0.96 21.87
CA LYS A 334 -2.59 0.50 21.87
C LYS A 334 -4.06 0.90 22.05
N LYS A 335 -4.98 0.11 21.51
CA LYS A 335 -6.42 0.38 21.63
C LYS A 335 -7.01 -0.04 22.94
N LYS A 336 -6.56 -1.18 23.50
CA LYS A 336 -6.97 -1.61 24.83
C LYS A 336 -6.68 -0.52 25.88
N ASN A 337 -5.50 0.12 25.76
CA ASN A 337 -5.07 1.19 26.67
C ASN A 337 -5.78 2.55 26.43
N ARG A 338 -6.47 2.74 25.29
CA ARG A 338 -7.25 3.97 25.01
C ARG A 338 -8.72 3.88 25.41
N LYS A 339 -9.20 2.70 25.80
CA LYS A 339 -10.57 2.45 26.29
C LYS A 339 -10.67 2.51 27.82
N ILE A 340 -9.57 2.75 28.51
CA ILE A 340 -9.46 3.05 29.93
C ILE A 340 -9.17 4.55 30.10
#